data_81e4cb2c08288b53cf2e34d408a56ccb
#
_entry.id   81e4cb2c08288b53cf2e34d408a56ccb
#
_cell.length_a   1.000
_cell.length_b   1.000
_cell.length_c   1.000
_cell.angle_alpha   90.00
_cell.angle_beta   90.00
_cell.angle_gamma   90.00
#
_symmetry.space_group_name_H-M   'P 1'
#
loop_
_entity.id
_entity.type
_entity.pdbx_description
1 polymer ?
#
loop_
_entity_poly.entity_id
_entity_poly.type
_entity_poly.pdbx_seq_one_letter_code
_entity_poly.pdbx_strand_id
1 'polypeptide(L)'
;MLQPLAYRMRPRQLEDILGQEHLVGPGKIIQRMVQAKRLTSMILYGPPGIGKTSIASAIAGSTRYAFRTLNAATDGKKELEQVVEEAKFSGTLILLLDEIHRLNTTKQDFLLPHLESGRIILIGATTENPYIAINPAIRSRVQIFELKPLSPEQVCQGLTRALADQERGLGQYPVQVQDGVLEHFAQVSGGDIRTSLNALELAVLSTQPDQDGQIIIDMAVASDCLRRRRLQHDKNGDAHYDVISALQKSIRGSDVDAALYYLAILLTAGELTVACRRLLVIAYEDIGLGHPAATQRTVAAIQAAEKLGLPEASIPLGFAVIDLALSPKSNTSYRAIKSAMAAVDQGQVAPVPDHLRDSHYQGADKLGRGLDYRYPHDYPGHIVAQEYLPKELAHNQFFQPDPSGKYEEALAHYYQKVKEILKK
;
A
#
# COMPACT_ATOMS: atom_id res chain seq x y z
N MET A 1 -29.72 3.01 -19.34
CA MET A 1 -28.37 2.42 -19.53
C MET A 1 -28.30 1.10 -18.79
N LEU A 2 -27.88 0.03 -19.47
CA LEU A 2 -27.65 -1.26 -18.83
C LEU A 2 -26.47 -1.12 -17.85
N GLN A 3 -26.61 -1.69 -16.64
CA GLN A 3 -25.50 -1.73 -15.68
C GLN A 3 -24.36 -2.60 -16.25
N PRO A 4 -23.08 -2.29 -15.92
CA PRO A 4 -21.93 -3.07 -16.39
C PRO A 4 -22.05 -4.57 -16.07
N LEU A 5 -21.54 -5.43 -16.93
CA LEU A 5 -21.61 -6.90 -16.78
C LEU A 5 -21.08 -7.35 -15.41
N ALA A 6 -19.96 -6.81 -14.98
CA ALA A 6 -19.40 -7.12 -13.66
C ALA A 6 -20.32 -6.79 -12.48
N TYR A 7 -21.23 -5.84 -12.64
CA TYR A 7 -22.27 -5.53 -11.64
C TYR A 7 -23.42 -6.51 -11.72
N ARG A 8 -23.91 -6.81 -12.93
CA ARG A 8 -25.02 -7.74 -13.17
C ARG A 8 -24.71 -9.16 -12.73
N MET A 9 -23.45 -9.59 -12.93
CA MET A 9 -22.95 -10.93 -12.58
C MET A 9 -22.53 -11.10 -11.11
N ARG A 10 -22.82 -10.12 -10.24
CA ARG A 10 -22.51 -10.26 -8.81
C ARG A 10 -23.22 -11.48 -8.20
N PRO A 11 -22.50 -12.29 -7.40
CA PRO A 11 -23.07 -13.39 -6.63
C PRO A 11 -24.24 -12.94 -5.76
N ARG A 12 -25.31 -13.71 -5.76
CA ARG A 12 -26.50 -13.47 -4.90
C ARG A 12 -26.51 -14.36 -3.67
N GLN A 13 -25.85 -15.52 -3.73
CA GLN A 13 -25.73 -16.49 -2.65
C GLN A 13 -24.27 -16.91 -2.47
N LEU A 14 -23.93 -17.53 -1.34
CA LEU A 14 -22.55 -17.96 -1.06
C LEU A 14 -22.05 -19.00 -2.07
N GLU A 15 -22.93 -19.84 -2.58
CA GLU A 15 -22.64 -20.88 -3.56
C GLU A 15 -22.26 -20.31 -4.94
N ASP A 16 -22.65 -19.07 -5.24
CA ASP A 16 -22.32 -18.39 -6.49
C ASP A 16 -20.89 -17.85 -6.51
N ILE A 17 -20.24 -17.74 -5.31
CA ILE A 17 -18.92 -17.13 -5.18
C ILE A 17 -17.88 -18.03 -5.85
N LEU A 18 -17.07 -17.42 -6.70
CA LEU A 18 -15.93 -18.05 -7.34
C LEU A 18 -14.69 -17.87 -6.47
N GLY A 19 -13.96 -18.95 -6.26
CA GLY A 19 -12.79 -18.95 -5.40
C GLY A 19 -13.13 -18.73 -3.92
N GLN A 20 -12.13 -18.40 -3.14
CA GLN A 20 -12.24 -18.13 -1.69
C GLN A 20 -12.75 -19.33 -0.88
N GLU A 21 -12.52 -20.54 -1.37
CA GLU A 21 -12.98 -21.80 -0.73
C GLU A 21 -12.50 -21.92 0.72
N HIS A 22 -11.36 -21.30 1.04
CA HIS A 22 -10.81 -21.24 2.39
C HIS A 22 -11.68 -20.44 3.38
N LEU A 23 -12.57 -19.57 2.88
CA LEU A 23 -13.49 -18.74 3.68
C LEU A 23 -14.95 -19.18 3.56
N VAL A 24 -15.41 -19.41 2.32
CA VAL A 24 -16.83 -19.64 2.00
C VAL A 24 -17.14 -21.09 1.62
N GLY A 25 -16.15 -21.94 1.43
CA GLY A 25 -16.34 -23.34 1.08
C GLY A 25 -17.07 -24.15 2.15
N PRO A 26 -17.46 -25.41 1.86
CA PRO A 26 -18.18 -26.27 2.79
C PRO A 26 -17.47 -26.41 4.15
N GLY A 27 -18.19 -26.09 5.24
CA GLY A 27 -17.66 -26.14 6.60
C GLY A 27 -16.69 -25.03 6.99
N LYS A 28 -16.43 -24.06 6.11
CA LYS A 28 -15.54 -22.92 6.38
C LYS A 28 -16.24 -21.83 7.19
N ILE A 29 -15.43 -20.90 7.70
CA ILE A 29 -15.85 -19.97 8.75
C ILE A 29 -17.06 -19.12 8.35
N ILE A 30 -17.05 -18.50 7.15
CA ILE A 30 -18.15 -17.64 6.71
C ILE A 30 -19.42 -18.47 6.48
N GLN A 31 -19.29 -19.64 5.83
CA GLN A 31 -20.44 -20.52 5.62
C GLN A 31 -21.06 -20.95 6.94
N ARG A 32 -20.24 -21.37 7.92
CA ARG A 32 -20.74 -21.78 9.26
C ARG A 32 -21.45 -20.63 9.98
N MET A 33 -20.92 -19.39 9.90
CA MET A 33 -21.56 -18.22 10.51
C MET A 33 -22.94 -17.94 9.88
N VAL A 34 -23.06 -18.06 8.55
CA VAL A 34 -24.33 -17.87 7.84
C VAL A 34 -25.32 -18.98 8.20
N GLN A 35 -24.90 -20.24 8.16
CA GLN A 35 -25.75 -21.39 8.52
C GLN A 35 -26.23 -21.35 9.98
N ALA A 36 -25.36 -20.96 10.89
CA ALA A 36 -25.70 -20.80 12.31
C ALA A 36 -26.55 -19.53 12.58
N LYS A 37 -26.76 -18.66 11.59
CA LYS A 37 -27.41 -17.34 11.75
C LYS A 37 -26.73 -16.48 12.84
N ARG A 38 -25.43 -16.62 12.99
CA ARG A 38 -24.60 -15.90 13.97
C ARG A 38 -23.44 -15.22 13.24
N LEU A 39 -23.77 -14.13 12.58
CA LEU A 39 -22.76 -13.31 11.92
C LEU A 39 -22.05 -12.43 12.97
N THR A 40 -20.75 -12.27 12.79
CA THR A 40 -19.92 -11.31 13.52
C THR A 40 -19.41 -10.25 12.55
N SER A 41 -19.11 -9.08 13.06
CA SER A 41 -18.48 -8.04 12.26
C SER A 41 -17.13 -8.52 11.71
N MET A 42 -16.83 -8.15 10.45
CA MET A 42 -15.62 -8.61 9.75
C MET A 42 -15.05 -7.55 8.82
N ILE A 43 -13.78 -7.69 8.53
CA ILE A 43 -13.09 -6.95 7.47
C ILE A 43 -12.60 -7.94 6.43
N LEU A 44 -12.98 -7.69 5.18
CA LEU A 44 -12.52 -8.42 4.00
C LEU A 44 -11.44 -7.58 3.32
N TYR A 45 -10.20 -8.06 3.26
CA TYR A 45 -9.13 -7.32 2.63
C TYR A 45 -8.42 -8.14 1.55
N GLY A 46 -7.79 -7.44 0.61
CA GLY A 46 -7.04 -8.01 -0.51
C GLY A 46 -7.20 -7.20 -1.79
N PRO A 47 -6.56 -7.61 -2.90
CA PRO A 47 -6.54 -6.87 -4.17
C PRO A 47 -7.93 -6.47 -4.68
N PRO A 48 -8.04 -5.50 -5.59
CA PRO A 48 -9.31 -5.13 -6.20
C PRO A 48 -9.86 -6.28 -7.06
N GLY A 49 -11.18 -6.28 -7.28
CA GLY A 49 -11.85 -7.20 -8.21
C GLY A 49 -11.93 -8.68 -7.80
N ILE A 50 -11.45 -9.08 -6.61
CA ILE A 50 -11.40 -10.48 -6.14
C ILE A 50 -12.66 -10.94 -5.39
N GLY A 51 -13.70 -10.09 -5.27
CA GLY A 51 -14.99 -10.48 -4.72
C GLY A 51 -15.33 -9.99 -3.31
N LYS A 52 -14.58 -9.03 -2.71
CA LYS A 52 -14.88 -8.50 -1.36
C LYS A 52 -16.34 -8.06 -1.19
N THR A 53 -16.78 -7.13 -2.05
CA THR A 53 -18.16 -6.63 -2.06
C THR A 53 -19.18 -7.70 -2.42
N SER A 54 -18.77 -8.68 -3.27
CA SER A 54 -19.61 -9.80 -3.68
C SER A 54 -19.89 -10.76 -2.52
N ILE A 55 -18.88 -11.08 -1.70
CA ILE A 55 -19.06 -11.90 -0.49
C ILE A 55 -20.03 -11.22 0.48
N ALA A 56 -19.87 -9.92 0.72
CA ALA A 56 -20.77 -9.17 1.59
C ALA A 56 -22.22 -9.20 1.08
N SER A 57 -22.43 -9.03 -0.23
CA SER A 57 -23.75 -9.12 -0.86
C SER A 57 -24.35 -10.52 -0.77
N ALA A 58 -23.52 -11.56 -0.98
CA ALA A 58 -23.93 -12.96 -0.86
C ALA A 58 -24.29 -13.35 0.57
N ILE A 59 -23.54 -12.87 1.57
CA ILE A 59 -23.89 -13.03 3.00
C ILE A 59 -25.25 -12.39 3.29
N ALA A 60 -25.47 -11.16 2.80
CA ALA A 60 -26.74 -10.47 2.97
C ALA A 60 -27.91 -11.22 2.30
N GLY A 61 -27.72 -11.70 1.05
CA GLY A 61 -28.72 -12.50 0.34
C GLY A 61 -29.03 -13.85 0.99
N SER A 62 -28.06 -14.44 1.70
CA SER A 62 -28.21 -15.71 2.41
C SER A 62 -28.79 -15.54 3.84
N THR A 63 -29.10 -14.30 4.25
CA THR A 63 -29.63 -13.98 5.60
C THR A 63 -30.92 -13.18 5.50
N ARG A 64 -31.61 -13.00 6.65
CA ARG A 64 -32.83 -12.17 6.74
C ARG A 64 -32.55 -10.78 7.32
N TYR A 65 -31.29 -10.41 7.50
CA TYR A 65 -30.95 -9.08 8.04
C TYR A 65 -31.18 -7.98 7.02
N ALA A 66 -31.55 -6.80 7.50
CA ALA A 66 -31.51 -5.61 6.67
C ALA A 66 -30.08 -5.36 6.19
N PHE A 67 -29.91 -4.86 4.96
CA PHE A 67 -28.59 -4.67 4.33
C PHE A 67 -28.48 -3.27 3.75
N ARG A 68 -27.40 -2.59 4.12
CA ARG A 68 -27.02 -1.29 3.58
C ARG A 68 -25.59 -1.29 3.12
N THR A 69 -25.32 -0.57 2.05
CA THR A 69 -23.98 -0.37 1.50
C THR A 69 -23.66 1.12 1.55
N LEU A 70 -22.53 1.46 2.13
CA LEU A 70 -21.92 2.79 2.08
C LEU A 70 -20.50 2.69 1.55
N ASN A 71 -20.02 3.76 0.94
CA ASN A 71 -18.62 3.91 0.52
C ASN A 71 -17.94 4.98 1.39
N ALA A 72 -16.92 4.60 2.13
CA ALA A 72 -16.23 5.50 3.06
C ALA A 72 -15.57 6.71 2.39
N ALA A 73 -15.30 6.64 1.07
CA ALA A 73 -14.72 7.75 0.31
C ALA A 73 -15.73 8.83 -0.08
N THR A 74 -16.99 8.46 -0.31
CA THR A 74 -18.05 9.37 -0.80
C THR A 74 -19.09 9.70 0.24
N ASP A 75 -19.39 8.76 1.15
CA ASP A 75 -20.48 8.89 2.10
C ASP A 75 -20.00 9.51 3.42
N GLY A 76 -20.82 10.37 3.97
CA GLY A 76 -20.49 11.16 5.13
C GLY A 76 -21.04 10.59 6.45
N LYS A 77 -20.96 11.40 7.50
CA LYS A 77 -21.51 11.07 8.83
C LYS A 77 -23.03 10.94 8.80
N LYS A 78 -23.70 11.74 7.98
CA LYS A 78 -25.17 11.75 7.85
C LYS A 78 -25.72 10.41 7.35
N GLU A 79 -25.05 9.81 6.38
CA GLU A 79 -25.41 8.49 5.83
C GLU A 79 -25.20 7.39 6.89
N LEU A 80 -24.14 7.47 7.68
CA LEU A 80 -23.92 6.56 8.82
C LEU A 80 -25.01 6.71 9.89
N GLU A 81 -25.42 7.94 10.21
CA GLU A 81 -26.51 8.21 11.16
C GLU A 81 -27.84 7.62 10.67
N GLN A 82 -28.15 7.72 9.37
CA GLN A 82 -29.32 7.10 8.76
C GLN A 82 -29.32 5.57 8.92
N VAL A 83 -28.18 4.92 8.71
CA VAL A 83 -28.03 3.46 8.91
C VAL A 83 -28.28 3.08 10.37
N VAL A 84 -27.77 3.86 11.32
CA VAL A 84 -27.99 3.64 12.75
C VAL A 84 -29.47 3.78 13.12
N GLU A 85 -30.15 4.80 12.58
CA GLU A 85 -31.60 4.98 12.80
C GLU A 85 -32.39 3.81 12.20
N GLU A 86 -32.07 3.39 10.97
CA GLU A 86 -32.72 2.21 10.35
C GLU A 86 -32.53 0.96 11.19
N ALA A 87 -31.34 0.74 11.74
CA ALA A 87 -31.04 -0.41 12.60
C ALA A 87 -31.86 -0.41 13.91
N LYS A 88 -32.32 0.75 14.37
CA LYS A 88 -33.23 0.83 15.55
C LYS A 88 -34.62 0.26 15.26
N PHE A 89 -35.09 0.37 14.02
CA PHE A 89 -36.41 -0.10 13.61
C PHE A 89 -36.40 -1.52 13.04
N SER A 90 -35.34 -1.86 12.27
CA SER A 90 -35.23 -3.17 11.61
C SER A 90 -34.60 -4.26 12.48
N GLY A 91 -34.09 -3.91 13.66
CA GLY A 91 -33.28 -4.79 14.48
C GLY A 91 -31.82 -4.82 14.01
N THR A 92 -31.19 -6.01 13.98
CA THR A 92 -29.81 -6.13 13.50
C THR A 92 -29.72 -5.86 12.00
N LEU A 93 -28.78 -5.00 11.59
CA LEU A 93 -28.55 -4.59 10.21
C LEU A 93 -27.11 -4.93 9.81
N ILE A 94 -26.92 -5.48 8.60
CA ILE A 94 -25.62 -5.64 7.99
C ILE A 94 -25.25 -4.35 7.25
N LEU A 95 -24.16 -3.72 7.67
CA LEU A 95 -23.54 -2.58 6.98
C LEU A 95 -22.33 -3.04 6.22
N LEU A 96 -22.39 -3.03 4.88
CA LEU A 96 -21.20 -3.09 4.04
C LEU A 96 -20.62 -1.68 3.92
N LEU A 97 -19.39 -1.53 4.37
CA LEU A 97 -18.62 -0.30 4.26
C LEU A 97 -17.44 -0.52 3.31
N ASP A 98 -17.61 -0.10 2.06
CA ASP A 98 -16.55 -0.20 1.04
C ASP A 98 -15.48 0.87 1.27
N GLU A 99 -14.22 0.53 0.95
CA GLU A 99 -13.04 1.38 1.18
C GLU A 99 -12.92 1.88 2.65
N ILE A 100 -13.19 0.99 3.62
CA ILE A 100 -13.28 1.34 5.05
C ILE A 100 -12.02 2.08 5.57
N HIS A 101 -10.86 1.89 4.97
CA HIS A 101 -9.61 2.58 5.31
C HIS A 101 -9.69 4.11 5.09
N ARG A 102 -10.63 4.59 4.27
CA ARG A 102 -10.88 6.02 4.06
C ARG A 102 -11.78 6.66 5.11
N LEU A 103 -12.32 5.87 6.02
CA LEU A 103 -13.12 6.38 7.12
C LEU A 103 -12.20 7.04 8.16
N ASN A 104 -12.41 8.32 8.46
CA ASN A 104 -11.62 9.00 9.48
C ASN A 104 -11.93 8.45 10.89
N THR A 105 -11.02 8.69 11.84
CA THR A 105 -11.10 8.17 13.22
C THR A 105 -12.42 8.52 13.90
N THR A 106 -12.92 9.76 13.75
CA THR A 106 -14.19 10.21 14.36
C THR A 106 -15.38 9.38 13.87
N LYS A 107 -15.42 9.05 12.57
CA LYS A 107 -16.50 8.20 12.01
C LYS A 107 -16.33 6.74 12.43
N GLN A 108 -15.09 6.28 12.57
CA GLN A 108 -14.81 4.95 13.10
C GLN A 108 -15.28 4.82 14.55
N ASP A 109 -14.99 5.80 15.39
CA ASP A 109 -15.41 5.83 16.79
C ASP A 109 -16.94 5.91 16.94
N PHE A 110 -17.62 6.61 16.03
CA PHE A 110 -19.09 6.66 16.00
C PHE A 110 -19.73 5.27 15.82
N LEU A 111 -19.09 4.36 15.08
CA LEU A 111 -19.62 3.01 14.87
C LEU A 111 -19.43 2.07 16.08
N LEU A 112 -18.47 2.32 16.96
CA LEU A 112 -18.11 1.41 18.05
C LEU A 112 -19.28 0.99 18.94
N PRO A 113 -20.12 1.90 19.48
CA PRO A 113 -21.24 1.51 20.35
C PRO A 113 -22.27 0.61 19.63
N HIS A 114 -22.41 0.78 18.31
CA HIS A 114 -23.38 0.02 17.51
C HIS A 114 -22.86 -1.38 17.14
N LEU A 115 -21.54 -1.53 17.01
CA LEU A 115 -20.87 -2.83 16.86
C LEU A 115 -20.95 -3.62 18.17
N GLU A 116 -20.68 -2.99 19.32
CA GLU A 116 -20.72 -3.60 20.64
C GLU A 116 -22.12 -4.07 21.02
N SER A 117 -23.14 -3.29 20.68
CA SER A 117 -24.54 -3.65 20.95
C SER A 117 -25.09 -4.72 20.00
N GLY A 118 -24.36 -5.11 18.95
CA GLY A 118 -24.81 -6.03 17.91
C GLY A 118 -25.95 -5.49 17.02
N ARG A 119 -26.25 -4.19 17.09
CA ARG A 119 -27.24 -3.55 16.21
C ARG A 119 -26.74 -3.45 14.77
N ILE A 120 -25.44 -3.24 14.60
CA ILE A 120 -24.81 -3.22 13.30
C ILE A 120 -23.79 -4.36 13.24
N ILE A 121 -23.90 -5.21 12.22
CA ILE A 121 -22.87 -6.15 11.81
C ILE A 121 -22.12 -5.48 10.68
N LEU A 122 -20.88 -5.07 10.96
CA LEU A 122 -20.03 -4.42 9.99
C LEU A 122 -19.34 -5.45 9.09
N ILE A 123 -19.45 -5.28 7.78
CA ILE A 123 -18.60 -5.93 6.79
C ILE A 123 -17.78 -4.83 6.12
N GLY A 124 -16.56 -4.61 6.59
CA GLY A 124 -15.62 -3.67 5.98
C GLY A 124 -14.92 -4.29 4.79
N ALA A 125 -14.87 -3.60 3.65
CA ALA A 125 -14.05 -3.99 2.50
C ALA A 125 -12.90 -3.00 2.32
N THR A 126 -11.68 -3.51 2.08
CA THR A 126 -10.50 -2.67 1.87
C THR A 126 -9.49 -3.35 0.96
N THR A 127 -8.72 -2.55 0.23
CA THR A 127 -7.53 -2.99 -0.50
C THR A 127 -6.25 -2.79 0.32
N GLU A 128 -6.31 -2.04 1.41
CA GLU A 128 -5.16 -1.76 2.27
C GLU A 128 -5.05 -2.75 3.44
N ASN A 129 -3.82 -2.91 3.96
CA ASN A 129 -3.58 -3.76 5.13
C ASN A 129 -4.36 -3.24 6.35
N PRO A 130 -5.35 -3.98 6.86
CA PRO A 130 -6.22 -3.52 7.93
C PRO A 130 -5.49 -3.31 9.26
N TYR A 131 -4.34 -3.95 9.46
CA TYR A 131 -3.53 -3.76 10.67
C TYR A 131 -2.87 -2.38 10.74
N ILE A 132 -2.72 -1.72 9.58
CA ILE A 132 -2.15 -0.37 9.47
C ILE A 132 -3.25 0.67 9.34
N ALA A 133 -4.24 0.41 8.49
CA ALA A 133 -5.20 1.40 8.03
C ALA A 133 -6.46 1.54 8.92
N ILE A 134 -6.75 0.54 9.79
CA ILE A 134 -7.96 0.52 10.62
C ILE A 134 -7.62 0.77 12.08
N ASN A 135 -8.44 1.62 12.73
CA ASN A 135 -8.32 1.92 14.15
C ASN A 135 -8.27 0.65 15.01
N PRO A 136 -7.33 0.52 15.97
CA PRO A 136 -7.24 -0.61 16.89
C PRO A 136 -8.55 -0.92 17.61
N ALA A 137 -9.37 0.07 17.94
CA ALA A 137 -10.65 -0.11 18.59
C ALA A 137 -11.66 -0.88 17.73
N ILE A 138 -11.73 -0.63 16.43
CA ILE A 138 -12.55 -1.45 15.51
C ILE A 138 -11.92 -2.83 15.33
N ARG A 139 -10.59 -2.92 15.13
CA ARG A 139 -9.92 -4.19 14.91
C ARG A 139 -10.14 -5.22 16.03
N SER A 140 -10.22 -4.75 17.26
CA SER A 140 -10.48 -5.64 18.43
C SER A 140 -11.89 -6.24 18.44
N ARG A 141 -12.81 -5.73 17.59
CA ARG A 141 -14.23 -6.12 17.55
C ARG A 141 -14.65 -6.79 16.25
N VAL A 142 -13.73 -7.01 15.35
CA VAL A 142 -14.00 -7.60 14.03
C VAL A 142 -13.08 -8.78 13.73
N GLN A 143 -13.56 -9.73 12.92
CA GLN A 143 -12.72 -10.76 12.34
C GLN A 143 -12.09 -10.24 11.04
N ILE A 144 -10.81 -10.50 10.81
CA ILE A 144 -10.11 -10.07 9.61
C ILE A 144 -9.91 -11.28 8.70
N PHE A 145 -10.38 -11.19 7.46
CA PHE A 145 -10.26 -12.23 6.45
C PHE A 145 -9.54 -11.73 5.21
N GLU A 146 -8.48 -12.42 4.84
CA GLU A 146 -7.73 -12.17 3.63
C GLU A 146 -8.37 -12.93 2.46
N LEU A 147 -8.67 -12.19 1.39
CA LEU A 147 -9.09 -12.75 0.12
C LEU A 147 -7.89 -12.90 -0.81
N LYS A 148 -7.86 -14.01 -1.54
CA LYS A 148 -6.79 -14.31 -2.49
C LYS A 148 -7.23 -13.94 -3.91
N PRO A 149 -6.29 -13.56 -4.81
CA PRO A 149 -6.59 -13.45 -6.22
C PRO A 149 -7.23 -14.73 -6.75
N LEU A 150 -8.16 -14.60 -7.70
CA LEU A 150 -8.74 -15.77 -8.35
C LEU A 150 -7.70 -16.43 -9.25
N SER A 151 -7.74 -17.77 -9.33
CA SER A 151 -6.93 -18.48 -10.31
C SER A 151 -7.44 -18.21 -11.74
N PRO A 152 -6.59 -18.38 -12.78
CA PRO A 152 -7.05 -18.24 -14.16
C PRO A 152 -8.25 -19.13 -14.50
N GLU A 153 -8.29 -20.35 -13.95
CA GLU A 153 -9.41 -21.29 -14.15
C GLU A 153 -10.70 -20.77 -13.52
N GLN A 154 -10.62 -20.17 -12.33
CA GLN A 154 -11.78 -19.57 -11.65
C GLN A 154 -12.29 -18.34 -12.39
N VAL A 155 -11.40 -17.53 -12.95
CA VAL A 155 -11.79 -16.40 -13.81
C VAL A 155 -12.45 -16.90 -15.09
N CYS A 156 -11.89 -17.93 -15.78
CA CYS A 156 -12.50 -18.54 -16.94
C CYS A 156 -13.90 -19.08 -16.64
N GLN A 157 -14.10 -19.74 -15.49
CA GLN A 157 -15.43 -20.17 -15.06
C GLN A 157 -16.42 -18.99 -14.96
N GLY A 158 -15.96 -17.86 -14.41
CA GLY A 158 -16.80 -16.66 -14.32
C GLY A 158 -17.16 -16.07 -15.67
N LEU A 159 -16.21 -16.04 -16.60
CA LEU A 159 -16.46 -15.58 -17.98
C LEU A 159 -17.41 -16.52 -18.74
N THR A 160 -17.23 -17.83 -18.60
CA THR A 160 -18.11 -18.83 -19.20
C THR A 160 -19.55 -18.72 -18.66
N ARG A 161 -19.71 -18.56 -17.33
CA ARG A 161 -21.03 -18.29 -16.73
C ARG A 161 -21.66 -17.02 -17.28
N ALA A 162 -20.88 -15.95 -17.48
CA ALA A 162 -21.38 -14.69 -18.01
C ALA A 162 -21.82 -14.80 -19.49
N LEU A 163 -21.13 -15.60 -20.29
CA LEU A 163 -21.52 -15.89 -21.68
C LEU A 163 -22.79 -16.74 -21.76
N ALA A 164 -23.02 -17.65 -20.82
CA ALA A 164 -24.17 -18.54 -20.81
C ALA A 164 -25.45 -17.93 -20.20
N ASP A 165 -25.30 -16.95 -19.28
CA ASP A 165 -26.44 -16.35 -18.56
C ASP A 165 -27.23 -15.42 -19.47
N GLN A 166 -28.48 -15.83 -19.81
CA GLN A 166 -29.36 -15.07 -20.70
C GLN A 166 -30.02 -13.86 -20.01
N GLU A 167 -30.15 -13.90 -18.70
CA GLU A 167 -30.86 -12.84 -17.96
C GLU A 167 -29.92 -11.69 -17.55
N ARG A 168 -28.76 -12.04 -16.97
CA ARG A 168 -27.81 -11.09 -16.38
C ARG A 168 -26.54 -10.94 -17.21
N GLY A 169 -26.22 -11.96 -18.01
CA GLY A 169 -24.97 -12.07 -18.75
C GLY A 169 -25.06 -11.56 -20.19
N LEU A 170 -24.38 -12.28 -21.05
CA LEU A 170 -24.23 -12.03 -22.47
C LEU A 170 -24.91 -13.11 -23.32
N GLY A 171 -25.63 -14.05 -22.71
CA GLY A 171 -26.24 -15.19 -23.41
C GLY A 171 -27.33 -14.82 -24.45
N GLN A 172 -27.75 -13.55 -24.50
CA GLN A 172 -28.65 -13.05 -25.55
C GLN A 172 -27.92 -12.74 -26.86
N TYR A 173 -26.60 -12.66 -26.85
CA TYR A 173 -25.78 -12.36 -28.01
C TYR A 173 -25.30 -13.67 -28.66
N PRO A 174 -25.30 -13.80 -29.96
CA PRO A 174 -24.76 -14.98 -30.67
C PRO A 174 -23.21 -14.90 -30.69
N VAL A 175 -22.58 -15.11 -29.54
CA VAL A 175 -21.13 -14.97 -29.34
C VAL A 175 -20.44 -16.31 -29.54
N GLN A 176 -19.42 -16.32 -30.40
CA GLN A 176 -18.45 -17.40 -30.50
C GLN A 176 -17.08 -16.89 -30.05
N VAL A 177 -16.55 -17.52 -29.02
CA VAL A 177 -15.20 -17.18 -28.48
C VAL A 177 -14.22 -18.22 -28.99
N GLN A 178 -13.11 -17.78 -29.61
CA GLN A 178 -12.06 -18.68 -30.08
C GLN A 178 -11.28 -19.30 -28.93
N ASP A 179 -10.67 -20.46 -29.17
CA ASP A 179 -9.85 -21.18 -28.19
C ASP A 179 -8.70 -20.30 -27.68
N GLY A 180 -8.45 -20.35 -26.35
CA GLY A 180 -7.41 -19.59 -25.67
C GLY A 180 -7.76 -18.14 -25.32
N VAL A 181 -8.89 -17.60 -25.81
CA VAL A 181 -9.27 -16.19 -25.58
C VAL A 181 -9.73 -15.96 -24.14
N LEU A 182 -10.52 -16.86 -23.55
CA LEU A 182 -10.93 -16.74 -22.14
C LEU A 182 -9.74 -16.86 -21.20
N GLU A 183 -8.82 -17.76 -21.49
CA GLU A 183 -7.56 -17.93 -20.77
C GLU A 183 -6.70 -16.66 -20.84
N HIS A 184 -6.67 -16.00 -22.01
CA HIS A 184 -5.98 -14.73 -22.17
C HIS A 184 -6.60 -13.61 -21.31
N PHE A 185 -7.94 -13.48 -21.30
CA PHE A 185 -8.63 -12.56 -20.40
C PHE A 185 -8.28 -12.84 -18.93
N ALA A 186 -8.26 -14.11 -18.54
CA ALA A 186 -7.99 -14.55 -17.18
C ALA A 186 -6.54 -14.27 -16.75
N GLN A 187 -5.56 -14.60 -17.60
CA GLN A 187 -4.13 -14.38 -17.31
C GLN A 187 -3.79 -12.89 -17.20
N VAL A 188 -4.28 -12.08 -18.15
CA VAL A 188 -3.94 -10.65 -18.19
C VAL A 188 -4.60 -9.87 -17.05
N SER A 189 -5.75 -10.34 -16.54
CA SER A 189 -6.43 -9.68 -15.42
C SER A 189 -5.77 -9.91 -14.05
N GLY A 190 -4.85 -10.89 -13.93
CA GLY A 190 -4.17 -11.17 -12.68
C GLY A 190 -5.09 -11.57 -11.53
N GLY A 191 -6.24 -12.20 -11.81
CA GLY A 191 -7.23 -12.63 -10.82
C GLY A 191 -8.31 -11.59 -10.49
N ASP A 192 -8.33 -10.44 -11.18
CA ASP A 192 -9.41 -9.45 -11.12
C ASP A 192 -10.55 -9.81 -12.09
N ILE A 193 -11.58 -10.50 -11.59
CA ILE A 193 -12.73 -10.89 -12.41
C ILE A 193 -13.55 -9.70 -12.91
N ARG A 194 -13.58 -8.57 -12.20
CA ARG A 194 -14.29 -7.36 -12.64
C ARG A 194 -13.67 -6.82 -13.94
N THR A 195 -12.34 -6.80 -14.00
CA THR A 195 -11.61 -6.38 -15.20
C THR A 195 -11.88 -7.32 -16.36
N SER A 196 -11.83 -8.65 -16.15
CA SER A 196 -12.11 -9.64 -17.18
C SER A 196 -13.55 -9.54 -17.72
N LEU A 197 -14.55 -9.48 -16.84
CA LEU A 197 -15.96 -9.37 -17.23
C LEU A 197 -16.23 -8.12 -18.04
N ASN A 198 -15.70 -6.99 -17.63
CA ASN A 198 -15.91 -5.74 -18.35
C ASN A 198 -15.12 -5.69 -19.68
N ALA A 199 -13.96 -6.34 -19.77
CA ALA A 199 -13.23 -6.47 -21.04
C ALA A 199 -13.99 -7.40 -22.01
N LEU A 200 -14.56 -8.52 -21.51
CA LEU A 200 -15.41 -9.39 -22.28
C LEU A 200 -16.67 -8.66 -22.77
N GLU A 201 -17.35 -7.89 -21.91
CA GLU A 201 -18.51 -7.09 -22.33
C GLU A 201 -18.14 -6.09 -23.43
N LEU A 202 -17.00 -5.41 -23.29
CA LEU A 202 -16.51 -4.49 -24.30
C LEU A 202 -16.24 -5.22 -25.63
N ALA A 203 -15.59 -6.38 -25.57
CA ALA A 203 -15.31 -7.19 -26.75
C ALA A 203 -16.59 -7.57 -27.49
N VAL A 204 -17.60 -8.08 -26.78
CA VAL A 204 -18.89 -8.48 -27.37
C VAL A 204 -19.63 -7.28 -27.93
N LEU A 205 -19.71 -6.16 -27.23
CA LEU A 205 -20.48 -4.98 -27.64
C LEU A 205 -19.81 -4.15 -28.75
N SER A 206 -18.49 -4.26 -28.90
CA SER A 206 -17.73 -3.50 -29.91
C SER A 206 -17.46 -4.28 -31.21
N THR A 207 -17.64 -5.59 -31.20
CA THR A 207 -17.43 -6.44 -32.39
C THR A 207 -18.69 -6.51 -33.21
N GLN A 208 -18.60 -6.24 -34.52
CA GLN A 208 -19.71 -6.38 -35.43
C GLN A 208 -19.94 -7.86 -35.73
N PRO A 209 -21.22 -8.30 -35.80
CA PRO A 209 -21.54 -9.65 -36.25
C PRO A 209 -21.04 -9.92 -37.70
N ASP A 210 -20.65 -11.14 -37.98
CA ASP A 210 -20.28 -11.60 -39.29
C ASP A 210 -21.53 -11.78 -40.22
N GLN A 211 -21.31 -12.36 -41.39
CA GLN A 211 -22.38 -12.56 -42.39
C GLN A 211 -23.50 -13.51 -41.91
N ASP A 212 -23.19 -14.40 -40.98
CA ASP A 212 -24.10 -15.34 -40.34
C ASP A 212 -24.73 -14.80 -39.05
N GLY A 213 -24.43 -13.54 -38.71
CA GLY A 213 -24.92 -12.87 -37.50
C GLY A 213 -24.16 -13.26 -36.21
N GLN A 214 -23.03 -13.95 -36.32
CA GLN A 214 -22.23 -14.40 -35.19
C GLN A 214 -21.21 -13.32 -34.78
N ILE A 215 -21.06 -13.09 -33.49
CA ILE A 215 -20.01 -12.20 -32.91
C ILE A 215 -18.79 -13.05 -32.57
N ILE A 216 -17.75 -12.97 -33.41
CA ILE A 216 -16.52 -13.76 -33.21
C ILE A 216 -15.50 -12.95 -32.38
N ILE A 217 -15.16 -13.48 -31.23
CA ILE A 217 -14.11 -12.88 -30.36
C ILE A 217 -12.84 -13.69 -30.54
N ASP A 218 -11.87 -13.08 -31.19
CA ASP A 218 -10.53 -13.63 -31.41
C ASP A 218 -9.49 -13.01 -30.43
N MET A 219 -8.24 -13.47 -30.54
CA MET A 219 -7.14 -13.00 -29.68
C MET A 219 -6.79 -11.52 -29.92
N ALA A 220 -6.99 -11.01 -31.14
CA ALA A 220 -6.68 -9.60 -31.46
C ALA A 220 -7.68 -8.66 -30.79
N VAL A 221 -8.98 -8.97 -30.89
CA VAL A 221 -10.07 -8.25 -30.19
C VAL A 221 -9.87 -8.29 -28.68
N ALA A 222 -9.56 -9.46 -28.11
CA ALA A 222 -9.32 -9.60 -26.67
C ALA A 222 -8.15 -8.74 -26.19
N SER A 223 -7.04 -8.78 -26.92
CA SER A 223 -5.83 -8.00 -26.58
C SER A 223 -6.07 -6.49 -26.66
N ASP A 224 -6.84 -6.01 -27.66
CA ASP A 224 -7.16 -4.57 -27.79
C ASP A 224 -8.07 -4.10 -26.65
N CYS A 225 -9.06 -4.89 -26.27
CA CYS A 225 -9.96 -4.57 -25.15
C CYS A 225 -9.25 -4.52 -23.80
N LEU A 226 -8.20 -5.34 -23.60
CA LEU A 226 -7.39 -5.34 -22.39
C LEU A 226 -6.36 -4.19 -22.34
N ARG A 227 -5.74 -3.82 -23.47
CA ARG A 227 -4.75 -2.73 -23.54
C ARG A 227 -5.32 -1.39 -23.09
N ARG A 228 -6.53 -1.06 -23.50
CA ARG A 228 -7.21 0.21 -23.15
C ARG A 228 -7.45 0.36 -21.66
N ARG A 229 -7.45 -0.71 -20.88
CA ARG A 229 -7.70 -0.70 -19.43
C ARG A 229 -6.46 -0.76 -18.56
N ARG A 230 -5.34 -1.32 -19.00
CA ARG A 230 -4.07 -1.31 -18.24
C ARG A 230 -3.61 0.09 -17.88
N LEU A 231 -3.99 1.10 -18.66
CA LEU A 231 -3.66 2.51 -18.42
C LEU A 231 -4.50 3.18 -17.32
N GLN A 232 -5.52 2.51 -16.76
CA GLN A 232 -6.45 3.11 -15.77
C GLN A 232 -6.45 2.41 -14.40
N HIS A 233 -5.74 1.30 -14.20
CA HIS A 233 -5.86 0.52 -12.96
C HIS A 233 -4.64 0.57 -12.06
N ASP A 234 -4.96 0.83 -10.80
CA ASP A 234 -4.28 0.53 -9.54
C ASP A 234 -3.24 1.52 -9.01
N LYS A 235 -3.75 2.69 -8.58
CA LYS A 235 -2.92 3.65 -7.81
C LYS A 235 -2.91 3.43 -6.28
N ASN A 236 -3.72 2.52 -5.71
CA ASN A 236 -3.97 2.46 -4.26
C ASN A 236 -4.13 1.03 -3.68
N GLY A 237 -3.58 -0.02 -4.28
CA GLY A 237 -3.69 -1.40 -3.77
C GLY A 237 -2.44 -1.90 -3.03
N ASP A 238 -2.57 -2.98 -2.23
CA ASP A 238 -1.44 -3.68 -1.58
C ASP A 238 -0.36 -4.09 -2.60
N ALA A 239 -0.76 -4.48 -3.82
CA ALA A 239 0.15 -4.77 -4.93
C ALA A 239 1.08 -3.58 -5.27
N HIS A 240 0.61 -2.34 -5.11
CA HIS A 240 1.42 -1.14 -5.28
C HIS A 240 2.54 -1.04 -4.23
N TYR A 241 2.20 -1.28 -2.95
CA TYR A 241 3.19 -1.29 -1.86
C TYR A 241 4.17 -2.45 -1.98
N ASP A 242 3.72 -3.60 -2.50
CA ASP A 242 4.57 -4.76 -2.75
C ASP A 242 5.60 -4.46 -3.84
N VAL A 243 5.23 -3.82 -4.93
CA VAL A 243 6.15 -3.41 -6.00
C VAL A 243 7.18 -2.40 -5.49
N ILE A 244 6.75 -1.41 -4.70
CA ILE A 244 7.65 -0.43 -4.07
C ILE A 244 8.64 -1.13 -3.13
N SER A 245 8.16 -2.07 -2.31
CA SER A 245 8.97 -2.86 -1.39
C SER A 245 9.95 -3.77 -2.15
N ALA A 246 9.51 -4.38 -3.25
CA ALA A 246 10.35 -5.21 -4.11
C ALA A 246 11.45 -4.40 -4.78
N LEU A 247 11.15 -3.20 -5.31
CA LEU A 247 12.15 -2.28 -5.86
C LEU A 247 13.25 -1.97 -4.83
N GLN A 248 12.87 -1.58 -3.61
CA GLN A 248 13.83 -1.28 -2.55
C GLN A 248 14.67 -2.51 -2.19
N LYS A 249 14.05 -3.68 -2.02
CA LYS A 249 14.74 -4.91 -1.64
C LYS A 249 15.70 -5.39 -2.75
N SER A 250 15.32 -5.21 -4.01
CA SER A 250 16.19 -5.56 -5.15
C SER A 250 17.42 -4.66 -5.22
N ILE A 251 17.28 -3.34 -5.07
CA ILE A 251 18.41 -2.41 -4.98
C ILE A 251 19.29 -2.73 -3.77
N ARG A 252 18.70 -2.96 -2.61
CA ARG A 252 19.40 -3.37 -1.38
C ARG A 252 20.18 -4.68 -1.56
N GLY A 253 19.58 -5.65 -2.27
CA GLY A 253 20.18 -6.94 -2.62
C GLY A 253 21.14 -6.88 -3.80
N SER A 254 21.33 -5.71 -4.44
CA SER A 254 22.19 -5.52 -5.62
C SER A 254 21.74 -6.31 -6.86
N ASP A 255 20.45 -6.68 -6.94
CA ASP A 255 19.86 -7.28 -8.14
C ASP A 255 19.36 -6.17 -9.06
N VAL A 256 20.18 -5.84 -10.07
CA VAL A 256 19.91 -4.75 -11.02
C VAL A 256 18.71 -5.07 -11.91
N ASP A 257 18.61 -6.29 -12.39
CA ASP A 257 17.55 -6.68 -13.34
C ASP A 257 16.19 -6.68 -12.67
N ALA A 258 16.08 -7.23 -11.47
CA ALA A 258 14.86 -7.17 -10.68
C ALA A 258 14.49 -5.72 -10.33
N ALA A 259 15.45 -4.88 -9.96
CA ALA A 259 15.22 -3.48 -9.65
C ALA A 259 14.69 -2.68 -10.86
N LEU A 260 15.27 -2.88 -12.04
CA LEU A 260 14.79 -2.27 -13.29
C LEU A 260 13.39 -2.74 -13.66
N TYR A 261 13.10 -4.03 -13.47
CA TYR A 261 11.77 -4.58 -13.71
C TYR A 261 10.70 -3.94 -12.81
N TYR A 262 10.95 -3.85 -11.50
CA TYR A 262 10.00 -3.20 -10.57
C TYR A 262 9.86 -1.69 -10.81
N LEU A 263 10.95 -1.00 -11.20
CA LEU A 263 10.88 0.39 -11.67
C LEU A 263 9.96 0.51 -12.89
N ALA A 264 10.13 -0.37 -13.89
CA ALA A 264 9.32 -0.35 -15.12
C ALA A 264 7.83 -0.55 -14.82
N ILE A 265 7.46 -1.42 -13.86
CA ILE A 265 6.06 -1.59 -13.41
C ILE A 265 5.51 -0.26 -12.88
N LEU A 266 6.23 0.43 -11.99
CA LEU A 266 5.80 1.72 -11.43
C LEU A 266 5.63 2.78 -12.50
N LEU A 267 6.59 2.90 -13.43
CA LEU A 267 6.55 3.92 -14.49
C LEU A 267 5.44 3.63 -15.51
N THR A 268 5.18 2.36 -15.84
CA THR A 268 4.08 1.95 -16.71
C THR A 268 2.71 2.23 -16.07
N ALA A 269 2.62 2.15 -14.75
CA ALA A 269 1.43 2.55 -13.98
C ALA A 269 1.27 4.08 -13.85
N GLY A 270 2.24 4.87 -14.33
CA GLY A 270 2.24 6.34 -14.22
C GLY A 270 2.67 6.87 -12.84
N GLU A 271 3.33 6.03 -12.03
CA GLU A 271 3.69 6.30 -10.64
C GLU A 271 5.06 6.99 -10.49
N LEU A 272 5.33 7.99 -11.36
CA LEU A 272 6.60 8.71 -11.39
C LEU A 272 6.98 9.30 -10.02
N THR A 273 6.06 10.01 -9.37
CA THR A 273 6.32 10.66 -8.07
C THR A 273 6.64 9.64 -6.97
N VAL A 274 5.99 8.50 -6.98
CA VAL A 274 6.22 7.43 -6.00
C VAL A 274 7.58 6.78 -6.21
N ALA A 275 7.93 6.48 -7.46
CA ALA A 275 9.25 5.96 -7.82
C ALA A 275 10.37 6.93 -7.39
N CYS A 276 10.23 8.23 -7.69
CA CYS A 276 11.18 9.27 -7.28
C CYS A 276 11.36 9.33 -5.76
N ARG A 277 10.26 9.39 -5.00
CA ARG A 277 10.31 9.38 -3.53
C ARG A 277 10.99 8.14 -2.96
N ARG A 278 10.69 6.97 -3.53
CA ARG A 278 11.29 5.71 -3.06
C ARG A 278 12.78 5.66 -3.34
N LEU A 279 13.24 6.11 -4.51
CA LEU A 279 14.64 6.18 -4.85
C LEU A 279 15.42 7.13 -3.94
N LEU A 280 14.82 8.27 -3.53
CA LEU A 280 15.42 9.15 -2.51
C LEU A 280 15.60 8.43 -1.17
N VAL A 281 14.58 7.72 -0.70
CA VAL A 281 14.68 6.95 0.55
C VAL A 281 15.81 5.92 0.45
N ILE A 282 15.84 5.12 -0.62
CA ILE A 282 16.87 4.11 -0.84
C ILE A 282 18.27 4.72 -0.87
N ALA A 283 18.44 5.85 -1.57
CA ALA A 283 19.73 6.52 -1.70
C ALA A 283 20.31 6.95 -0.35
N TYR A 284 19.48 7.40 0.59
CA TYR A 284 19.93 7.83 1.93
C TYR A 284 19.87 6.71 2.97
N GLU A 285 18.94 5.76 2.87
CA GLU A 285 18.77 4.67 3.82
C GLU A 285 19.74 3.51 3.57
N ASP A 286 19.84 3.07 2.30
CA ASP A 286 20.54 1.83 1.95
C ASP A 286 21.96 2.05 1.40
N ILE A 287 22.21 3.20 0.76
CA ILE A 287 23.52 3.57 0.22
C ILE A 287 24.26 4.55 1.14
N GLY A 288 23.62 5.67 1.48
CA GLY A 288 24.07 6.62 2.49
C GLY A 288 25.58 6.92 2.46
N LEU A 289 26.26 6.63 3.54
CA LEU A 289 27.70 6.85 3.70
C LEU A 289 28.58 5.87 2.94
N GLY A 290 28.04 4.77 2.44
CA GLY A 290 28.77 3.81 1.62
C GLY A 290 29.24 4.41 0.29
N HIS A 291 28.38 5.26 -0.34
CA HIS A 291 28.71 5.97 -1.60
C HIS A 291 27.91 7.28 -1.74
N PRO A 292 28.27 8.36 -1.02
CA PRO A 292 27.51 9.63 -1.03
C PRO A 292 27.36 10.26 -2.42
N ALA A 293 28.32 10.02 -3.34
CA ALA A 293 28.23 10.54 -4.70
C ALA A 293 27.07 9.89 -5.50
N ALA A 294 26.74 8.61 -5.26
CA ALA A 294 25.57 7.99 -5.88
C ALA A 294 24.26 8.63 -5.38
N THR A 295 24.20 8.99 -4.10
CA THR A 295 23.06 9.72 -3.53
C THR A 295 22.84 11.07 -4.23
N GLN A 296 23.91 11.83 -4.48
CA GLN A 296 23.84 13.11 -5.21
C GLN A 296 23.39 12.92 -6.67
N ARG A 297 23.93 11.90 -7.36
CA ARG A 297 23.52 11.57 -8.75
C ARG A 297 22.05 11.16 -8.81
N THR A 298 21.56 10.45 -7.80
CA THR A 298 20.13 10.09 -7.71
C THR A 298 19.25 11.32 -7.61
N VAL A 299 19.62 12.32 -6.79
CA VAL A 299 18.89 13.59 -6.69
C VAL A 299 18.85 14.28 -8.05
N ALA A 300 19.97 14.36 -8.74
CA ALA A 300 20.05 14.96 -10.09
C ALA A 300 19.20 14.19 -11.11
N ALA A 301 19.23 12.87 -11.08
CA ALA A 301 18.41 12.01 -11.95
C ALA A 301 16.91 12.22 -11.72
N ILE A 302 16.48 12.35 -10.46
CA ILE A 302 15.08 12.63 -10.10
C ILE A 302 14.66 14.00 -10.61
N GLN A 303 15.48 15.05 -10.43
CA GLN A 303 15.20 16.37 -10.95
C GLN A 303 15.07 16.39 -12.49
N ALA A 304 15.90 15.61 -13.17
CA ALA A 304 15.79 15.42 -14.62
C ALA A 304 14.50 14.70 -15.00
N ALA A 305 14.14 13.61 -14.29
CA ALA A 305 12.93 12.83 -14.54
C ALA A 305 11.65 13.67 -14.34
N GLU A 306 11.61 14.50 -13.31
CA GLU A 306 10.46 15.39 -13.03
C GLU A 306 10.29 16.46 -14.12
N LYS A 307 11.39 16.95 -14.73
CA LYS A 307 11.35 17.92 -15.82
C LYS A 307 10.96 17.29 -17.16
N LEU A 308 11.42 16.07 -17.41
CA LEU A 308 11.14 15.35 -18.67
C LEU A 308 9.72 14.79 -18.70
N GLY A 309 9.22 14.26 -17.58
CA GLY A 309 7.97 13.52 -17.55
C GLY A 309 8.07 12.15 -18.25
N LEU A 310 6.99 11.37 -18.19
CA LEU A 310 6.90 10.09 -18.89
C LEU A 310 6.60 10.30 -20.37
N PRO A 311 7.19 9.48 -21.28
CA PRO A 311 7.98 8.26 -21.00
C PRO A 311 9.48 8.51 -20.77
N GLU A 312 10.04 9.66 -21.10
CA GLU A 312 11.48 9.94 -21.09
C GLU A 312 12.09 9.93 -19.68
N ALA A 313 11.30 10.18 -18.64
CA ALA A 313 11.71 10.07 -17.24
C ALA A 313 12.30 8.69 -16.88
N SER A 314 11.96 7.65 -17.65
CA SER A 314 12.52 6.31 -17.49
C SER A 314 14.05 6.25 -17.65
N ILE A 315 14.61 7.11 -18.48
CA ILE A 315 16.05 7.13 -18.80
C ILE A 315 16.89 7.54 -17.57
N PRO A 316 16.70 8.74 -16.97
CA PRO A 316 17.46 9.11 -15.77
C PRO A 316 17.15 8.22 -14.55
N LEU A 317 15.93 7.71 -14.41
CA LEU A 317 15.60 6.83 -13.30
C LEU A 317 16.21 5.43 -13.46
N GLY A 318 16.30 4.90 -14.67
CA GLY A 318 17.03 3.66 -14.96
C GLY A 318 18.52 3.77 -14.61
N PHE A 319 19.15 4.90 -14.99
CA PHE A 319 20.52 5.21 -14.58
C PHE A 319 20.66 5.22 -13.04
N ALA A 320 19.76 5.90 -12.33
CA ALA A 320 19.82 5.98 -10.87
C ALA A 320 19.66 4.60 -10.21
N VAL A 321 18.76 3.74 -10.71
CA VAL A 321 18.56 2.38 -10.19
C VAL A 321 19.82 1.54 -10.35
N ILE A 322 20.48 1.57 -11.52
CA ILE A 322 21.71 0.83 -11.77
C ILE A 322 22.82 1.32 -10.84
N ASP A 323 23.01 2.63 -10.72
CA ASP A 323 24.03 3.23 -9.88
C ASP A 323 23.82 2.90 -8.39
N LEU A 324 22.59 2.96 -7.89
CA LEU A 324 22.27 2.58 -6.51
C LEU A 324 22.43 1.07 -6.28
N ALA A 325 21.95 0.23 -7.20
CA ALA A 325 22.03 -1.22 -7.05
C ALA A 325 23.48 -1.72 -6.99
N LEU A 326 24.39 -1.12 -7.74
CA LEU A 326 25.81 -1.50 -7.79
C LEU A 326 26.70 -0.70 -6.83
N SER A 327 26.16 0.26 -6.08
CA SER A 327 26.92 1.01 -5.06
C SER A 327 27.14 0.18 -3.79
N PRO A 328 28.25 0.41 -3.06
CA PRO A 328 28.40 -0.09 -1.70
C PRO A 328 27.23 0.31 -0.82
N LYS A 329 26.76 -0.61 0.03
CA LYS A 329 25.59 -0.42 0.89
C LYS A 329 26.04 0.00 2.28
N SER A 330 25.39 1.06 2.84
CA SER A 330 25.55 1.45 4.24
C SER A 330 24.26 2.06 4.76
N ASN A 331 23.75 1.53 5.84
CA ASN A 331 22.59 2.07 6.55
C ASN A 331 22.97 2.73 7.89
N THR A 332 24.24 3.03 8.09
CA THR A 332 24.74 3.54 9.37
C THR A 332 24.15 4.87 9.77
N SER A 333 23.95 5.80 8.83
CA SER A 333 23.29 7.08 9.06
C SER A 333 21.83 6.91 9.47
N TYR A 334 21.10 6.01 8.80
CA TYR A 334 19.72 5.67 9.16
C TYR A 334 19.62 5.06 10.56
N ARG A 335 20.48 4.09 10.87
CA ARG A 335 20.53 3.45 12.20
C ARG A 335 20.87 4.47 13.28
N ALA A 336 21.79 5.39 13.03
CA ALA A 336 22.19 6.42 13.97
C ALA A 336 21.03 7.34 14.36
N ILE A 337 20.36 7.93 13.37
CA ILE A 337 19.22 8.82 13.67
C ILE A 337 18.05 8.07 14.30
N LYS A 338 17.76 6.84 13.85
CA LYS A 338 16.70 6.01 14.42
C LYS A 338 16.96 5.66 15.88
N SER A 339 18.22 5.35 16.25
CA SER A 339 18.62 5.09 17.61
C SER A 339 18.47 6.34 18.50
N ALA A 340 18.85 7.52 17.99
CA ALA A 340 18.68 8.77 18.72
C ALA A 340 17.19 9.12 18.94
N MET A 341 16.34 8.93 17.91
CA MET A 341 14.90 9.12 18.03
C MET A 341 14.27 8.15 19.03
N ALA A 342 14.66 6.88 18.99
CA ALA A 342 14.17 5.88 19.95
C ALA A 342 14.53 6.23 21.40
N ALA A 343 15.71 6.80 21.66
CA ALA A 343 16.08 7.28 22.99
C ALA A 343 15.14 8.41 23.47
N VAL A 344 14.83 9.36 22.61
CA VAL A 344 13.86 10.43 22.89
C VAL A 344 12.46 9.88 23.15
N ASP A 345 11.97 8.96 22.32
CA ASP A 345 10.65 8.32 22.46
C ASP A 345 10.52 7.52 23.76
N GLN A 346 11.64 6.98 24.27
CA GLN A 346 11.72 6.29 25.56
C GLN A 346 11.83 7.26 26.77
N GLY A 347 11.70 8.56 26.53
CA GLY A 347 11.75 9.57 27.57
C GLY A 347 13.17 9.95 28.04
N GLN A 348 14.21 9.54 27.30
CA GLN A 348 15.60 9.95 27.59
C GLN A 348 15.83 11.37 27.07
N VAL A 349 15.14 12.32 27.70
CA VAL A 349 15.27 13.76 27.42
C VAL A 349 15.86 14.44 28.63
N ALA A 350 16.99 15.06 28.45
CA ALA A 350 17.69 15.79 29.53
C ALA A 350 17.98 17.24 29.12
N PRO A 351 18.16 18.17 30.08
CA PRO A 351 18.47 19.56 29.77
C PRO A 351 19.77 19.71 28.99
N VAL A 352 19.77 20.66 28.06
CA VAL A 352 21.00 21.01 27.33
C VAL A 352 22.05 21.53 28.31
N PRO A 353 23.31 21.07 28.25
CA PRO A 353 24.39 21.57 29.07
C PRO A 353 24.50 23.10 29.03
N ASP A 354 24.75 23.72 30.18
CA ASP A 354 24.69 25.21 30.31
C ASP A 354 25.65 25.95 29.39
N HIS A 355 26.85 25.43 29.17
CA HIS A 355 27.83 26.00 28.25
C HIS A 355 27.40 25.93 26.75
N LEU A 356 26.48 25.05 26.39
CA LEU A 356 25.95 24.94 25.02
C LEU A 356 24.65 25.74 24.81
N ARG A 357 24.08 26.33 25.88
CA ARG A 357 22.85 27.12 25.75
C ARG A 357 23.13 28.45 25.06
N ASP A 358 22.12 28.95 24.36
CA ASP A 358 22.23 30.25 23.71
C ASP A 358 22.57 31.36 24.68
N SER A 359 23.61 32.12 24.34
CA SER A 359 24.13 33.26 25.11
C SER A 359 24.05 34.59 24.36
N HIS A 360 23.37 34.65 23.22
CA HIS A 360 23.30 35.84 22.36
C HIS A 360 22.25 36.88 22.80
N TYR A 361 21.79 36.84 24.06
CA TYR A 361 20.85 37.81 24.60
C TYR A 361 21.36 38.44 25.91
N GLN A 362 20.92 39.66 26.19
CA GLN A 362 21.37 40.42 27.36
C GLN A 362 20.92 39.72 28.66
N GLY A 363 21.90 39.41 29.55
CA GLY A 363 21.65 38.73 30.81
C GLY A 363 21.78 37.22 30.78
N ALA A 364 22.18 36.61 29.67
CA ALA A 364 22.44 35.17 29.57
C ALA A 364 23.55 34.72 30.53
N ASP A 365 24.57 35.57 30.75
CA ASP A 365 25.66 35.42 31.67
C ASP A 365 25.20 35.30 33.14
N LYS A 366 24.19 36.08 33.54
CA LYS A 366 23.58 36.01 34.90
C LYS A 366 22.83 34.71 35.14
N LEU A 367 22.45 34.00 34.07
CA LEU A 367 21.79 32.70 34.11
C LEU A 367 22.79 31.55 33.95
N GLY A 368 24.10 31.82 33.89
CA GLY A 368 25.13 30.80 33.69
C GLY A 368 25.15 30.16 32.30
N ARG A 369 24.50 30.80 31.30
CA ARG A 369 24.38 30.23 29.96
C ARG A 369 25.56 30.64 29.08
N GLY A 370 26.10 29.66 28.32
CA GLY A 370 27.22 29.88 27.41
C GLY A 370 28.57 30.12 28.13
N LEU A 371 28.61 30.07 29.46
CA LEU A 371 29.85 30.16 30.20
C LEU A 371 30.69 28.90 29.99
N ASP A 372 32.01 29.07 29.88
CA ASP A 372 33.00 28.00 29.69
C ASP A 372 32.87 27.23 28.35
N TYR A 373 32.08 27.72 27.38
CA TYR A 373 32.07 27.17 26.05
C TYR A 373 33.44 27.37 25.37
N ARG A 374 34.05 26.26 24.98
CA ARG A 374 35.30 26.25 24.23
C ARG A 374 35.00 26.26 22.75
N TYR A 375 35.35 27.36 22.05
CA TYR A 375 35.08 27.49 20.61
C TYR A 375 36.03 26.62 19.78
N PRO A 376 35.57 25.59 19.07
CA PRO A 376 36.45 24.61 18.42
C PRO A 376 37.42 25.21 17.40
N HIS A 377 37.05 26.32 16.72
CA HIS A 377 37.94 26.96 15.75
C HIS A 377 39.19 27.59 16.35
N ASP A 378 39.25 27.80 17.67
CA ASP A 378 40.43 28.32 18.38
C ASP A 378 41.44 27.19 18.71
N TYR A 379 41.10 25.92 18.39
CA TYR A 379 41.91 24.76 18.74
C TYR A 379 42.46 24.06 17.52
N PRO A 380 43.62 23.37 17.62
CA PRO A 380 44.20 22.62 16.53
C PRO A 380 43.25 21.56 15.96
N GLY A 381 43.09 21.56 14.63
CA GLY A 381 42.19 20.66 13.95
C GLY A 381 40.72 20.96 14.17
N HIS A 382 40.37 22.09 14.79
CA HIS A 382 38.99 22.52 15.09
C HIS A 382 38.21 21.51 15.92
N ILE A 383 38.89 20.82 16.85
CA ILE A 383 38.32 19.86 17.78
C ILE A 383 38.79 20.19 19.19
N VAL A 384 37.87 20.19 20.15
CA VAL A 384 38.15 20.44 21.54
C VAL A 384 37.39 19.49 22.44
N ALA A 385 38.04 19.01 23.50
CA ALA A 385 37.44 18.15 24.50
C ALA A 385 36.46 18.97 25.36
N GLN A 386 35.18 18.76 25.18
CA GLN A 386 34.09 19.23 26.03
C GLN A 386 32.90 18.32 25.92
N GLU A 387 32.00 18.35 26.89
CA GLU A 387 30.79 17.56 26.87
C GLU A 387 29.74 18.20 25.94
N TYR A 388 29.23 17.46 24.95
CA TYR A 388 28.18 17.92 24.04
C TYR A 388 26.82 17.27 24.31
N LEU A 389 26.81 16.04 24.85
CA LEU A 389 25.59 15.39 25.31
C LEU A 389 25.31 15.76 26.79
N PRO A 390 24.03 15.78 27.20
CA PRO A 390 23.68 15.81 28.60
C PRO A 390 24.38 14.69 29.38
N LYS A 391 24.70 14.93 30.65
CA LYS A 391 25.43 13.96 31.49
C LYS A 391 24.74 12.61 31.57
N GLU A 392 23.42 12.61 31.62
CA GLU A 392 22.57 11.41 31.65
C GLU A 392 22.71 10.55 30.39
N LEU A 393 23.10 11.16 29.27
CA LEU A 393 23.28 10.54 27.99
C LEU A 393 24.76 10.38 27.57
N ALA A 394 25.70 10.74 28.42
CA ALA A 394 27.14 10.75 28.11
C ALA A 394 27.67 9.38 27.61
N HIS A 395 27.03 8.30 28.00
CA HIS A 395 27.38 6.92 27.58
C HIS A 395 26.74 6.48 26.28
N ASN A 396 25.78 7.23 25.72
CA ASN A 396 25.09 6.86 24.49
C ASN A 396 26.00 7.08 23.28
N GLN A 397 26.04 6.07 22.42
CA GLN A 397 26.73 6.14 21.15
C GLN A 397 25.73 5.83 20.03
N PHE A 398 25.18 6.85 19.39
CA PHE A 398 24.19 6.69 18.33
C PHE A 398 24.84 6.33 16.99
N PHE A 399 25.97 6.96 16.66
CA PHE A 399 26.65 6.68 15.40
C PHE A 399 27.75 5.60 15.58
N GLN A 400 27.63 4.53 14.81
CA GLN A 400 28.60 3.44 14.75
C GLN A 400 28.90 3.21 13.27
N PRO A 401 30.05 3.66 12.75
CA PRO A 401 30.41 3.46 11.35
C PRO A 401 30.60 1.97 11.02
N ASP A 402 30.18 1.59 9.82
CA ASP A 402 30.40 0.27 9.26
C ASP A 402 31.14 0.46 7.92
N PRO A 403 32.45 0.25 7.85
CA PRO A 403 33.26 0.65 6.71
C PRO A 403 33.05 -0.27 5.50
N SER A 404 31.86 -0.22 4.91
CA SER A 404 31.48 -0.99 3.73
C SER A 404 31.87 -0.34 2.40
N GLY A 405 32.30 0.93 2.41
CA GLY A 405 32.77 1.67 1.25
C GLY A 405 33.96 2.57 1.55
N LYS A 406 34.74 2.95 0.54
CA LYS A 406 35.96 3.78 0.71
C LYS A 406 35.71 5.09 1.47
N TYR A 407 34.55 5.72 1.24
CA TYR A 407 34.20 6.97 1.93
C TYR A 407 33.96 6.72 3.42
N GLU A 408 33.15 5.71 3.75
CA GLU A 408 32.82 5.41 5.14
C GLU A 408 34.03 4.87 5.92
N GLU A 409 34.92 4.14 5.26
CA GLU A 409 36.20 3.71 5.81
C GLU A 409 37.04 4.92 6.23
N ALA A 410 37.21 5.91 5.36
CA ALA A 410 37.92 7.15 5.68
C ALA A 410 37.22 7.94 6.82
N LEU A 411 35.90 7.99 6.79
CA LEU A 411 35.10 8.63 7.83
C LEU A 411 35.25 7.93 9.19
N ALA A 412 35.27 6.60 9.21
CA ALA A 412 35.47 5.79 10.42
C ALA A 412 36.84 6.05 11.05
N HIS A 413 37.89 6.10 10.25
CA HIS A 413 39.24 6.46 10.73
C HIS A 413 39.28 7.86 11.32
N TYR A 414 38.67 8.85 10.66
CA TYR A 414 38.61 10.21 11.17
C TYR A 414 37.77 10.27 12.46
N TYR A 415 36.64 9.61 12.50
CA TYR A 415 35.79 9.55 13.68
C TYR A 415 36.51 8.96 14.89
N GLN A 416 37.32 7.94 14.71
CA GLN A 416 38.11 7.38 15.80
C GLN A 416 39.11 8.38 16.37
N LYS A 417 39.82 9.14 15.52
CA LYS A 417 40.71 10.25 15.95
C LYS A 417 39.95 11.32 16.72
N VAL A 418 38.79 11.71 16.25
CA VAL A 418 37.91 12.68 16.94
C VAL A 418 37.54 12.16 18.35
N LYS A 419 37.15 10.89 18.46
CA LYS A 419 36.80 10.26 19.75
C LYS A 419 37.95 10.25 20.74
N GLU A 420 39.16 10.03 20.28
CA GLU A 420 40.38 10.07 21.13
C GLU A 420 40.64 11.49 21.68
N ILE A 421 40.37 12.52 20.90
CA ILE A 421 40.51 13.93 21.35
C ILE A 421 39.41 14.28 22.34
N LEU A 422 38.15 13.90 22.04
CA LEU A 422 37.00 14.22 22.90
C LEU A 422 37.00 13.48 24.24
N LYS A 423 37.75 12.39 24.38
CA LYS A 423 37.91 11.64 25.64
C LYS A 423 38.99 12.23 26.58
N LYS A 424 39.83 13.09 26.06
CA LYS A 424 40.87 13.81 26.84
C LYS A 424 40.33 15.11 27.45
#